data_c1281d498c11c9355dac0bd0eaf801a8
#
_entry.id   c1281d498c11c9355dac0bd0eaf801a8
#
_cell.length_a   1.000
_cell.length_b   1.000
_cell.length_c   1.000
_cell.angle_alpha   90.00
_cell.angle_beta   90.00
_cell.angle_gamma   90.00
#
_symmetry.space_group_name_H-M   'P 1'
#
loop_
_entity.id
_entity.type
_entity.pdbx_description
1 polymer ?
#
loop_
_entity_poly.entity_id
_entity_poly.type
_entity_poly.pdbx_seq_one_letter_code
_entity_poly.pdbx_strand_id
1 'polypeptide(L)'
;MRHLATLAVSMFALSVCALTSGALAAEDKTVNIYFWYDYVPADTIADFEKQTGIKVVYDTFDAVEMLTTKALTGGSGYDLIMPGASIVGQYIKAGAIQKLDETKLPHASGLNPDIMAFLARQDPGNAYAVPYAYGTTGIIYNKAKIAERMKDAPLNSLDMIFKPEVVEKFQDCGIAMVDSPEGVMSIALNYLGFDPFSTDESEIRKAANLLTVIKPYIRHFKSGSIMSEMAAGDLCLALGWSGDAIGAATKAVDAKSGADIGYSIPKEGTEIFFDVVTIPVDAPHPENAQAFLDFLITPQVAARFTNATLYPNAVTAAAPMIDETVRDNPDIYLSKETMKHLFAAQPRDQKSLRLVTRLWTGFITGTN
;
A
#
# COMPACT_ATOMS: atom_id res chain seq x y z
N MET A 1 30.39 -20.18 -94.65
CA MET A 1 29.38 -21.22 -94.53
C MET A 1 28.95 -21.33 -93.12
N ARG A 2 27.65 -21.17 -92.93
CA ARG A 2 26.85 -21.35 -91.67
C ARG A 2 27.19 -20.48 -90.48
N HIS A 3 26.40 -19.40 -90.36
CA HIS A 3 26.17 -18.63 -89.18
C HIS A 3 25.27 -19.39 -88.21
N LEU A 4 25.64 -19.42 -86.90
CA LEU A 4 24.72 -19.79 -85.81
C LEU A 4 24.59 -18.57 -84.90
N ALA A 5 23.38 -18.03 -84.88
CA ALA A 5 22.98 -16.95 -84.03
C ALA A 5 22.55 -17.54 -82.69
N THR A 6 23.13 -17.06 -81.59
CA THR A 6 22.74 -17.43 -80.24
C THR A 6 21.83 -16.33 -79.65
N LEU A 7 20.55 -16.67 -79.41
CA LEU A 7 19.60 -15.82 -78.68
C LEU A 7 19.93 -15.88 -77.17
N ALA A 8 20.19 -14.71 -76.60
CA ALA A 8 20.26 -14.55 -75.12
C ALA A 8 18.86 -14.20 -74.60
N VAL A 9 18.26 -15.07 -73.83
CA VAL A 9 17.03 -14.81 -73.11
C VAL A 9 17.38 -14.24 -71.74
N SER A 10 17.09 -12.92 -71.54
CA SER A 10 17.21 -12.24 -70.27
C SER A 10 16.00 -12.56 -69.37
N MET A 11 16.20 -13.33 -68.32
CA MET A 11 15.23 -13.65 -67.30
C MET A 11 15.25 -12.50 -66.27
N PHE A 12 14.22 -11.64 -66.29
CA PHE A 12 14.01 -10.60 -65.28
C PHE A 12 13.33 -11.26 -64.05
N ALA A 13 14.07 -11.49 -62.99
CA ALA A 13 13.55 -11.98 -61.73
C ALA A 13 12.90 -10.80 -60.98
N LEU A 14 11.57 -10.70 -60.94
CA LEU A 14 10.85 -9.84 -60.01
C LEU A 14 10.98 -10.40 -58.59
N SER A 15 11.84 -9.79 -57.78
CA SER A 15 11.85 -9.99 -56.33
C SER A 15 10.65 -9.30 -55.71
N VAL A 16 9.60 -10.05 -55.40
CA VAL A 16 8.50 -9.59 -54.56
C VAL A 16 9.01 -9.57 -53.12
N CYS A 17 9.38 -8.38 -52.60
CA CYS A 17 9.55 -8.15 -51.17
C CYS A 17 8.19 -8.29 -50.50
N ALA A 18 7.89 -9.46 -49.94
CA ALA A 18 6.77 -9.60 -49.02
C ALA A 18 7.11 -8.85 -47.73
N LEU A 19 6.53 -7.66 -47.59
CA LEU A 19 6.43 -6.96 -46.28
C LEU A 19 5.56 -7.84 -45.38
N THR A 20 6.19 -8.71 -44.61
CA THR A 20 5.54 -9.35 -43.48
C THR A 20 5.28 -8.25 -42.46
N SER A 21 4.12 -7.62 -42.51
CA SER A 21 3.55 -6.93 -41.36
C SER A 21 3.40 -7.98 -40.27
N GLY A 22 4.33 -7.97 -39.33
CA GLY A 22 4.15 -8.75 -38.10
C GLY A 22 2.88 -8.26 -37.43
N ALA A 23 1.79 -9.00 -37.60
CA ALA A 23 0.63 -8.84 -36.78
C ALA A 23 1.14 -9.12 -35.36
N LEU A 24 1.17 -8.09 -34.50
CA LEU A 24 1.28 -8.30 -33.06
C LEU A 24 0.16 -9.28 -32.71
N ALA A 25 0.54 -10.47 -32.26
CA ALA A 25 -0.44 -11.42 -31.78
C ALA A 25 -1.23 -10.69 -30.70
N ALA A 26 -2.57 -10.71 -30.82
CA ALA A 26 -3.41 -10.16 -29.76
C ALA A 26 -3.07 -10.92 -28.46
N GLU A 27 -2.92 -10.17 -27.38
CA GLU A 27 -2.71 -10.77 -26.05
C GLU A 27 -3.84 -11.74 -25.71
N ASP A 28 -3.52 -12.82 -25.02
CA ASP A 28 -4.52 -13.68 -24.44
C ASP A 28 -5.44 -12.84 -23.53
N LYS A 29 -6.74 -13.10 -23.57
CA LYS A 29 -7.73 -12.37 -22.76
C LYS A 29 -7.67 -12.74 -21.29
N THR A 30 -6.52 -12.47 -20.67
CA THR A 30 -6.24 -12.75 -19.26
C THR A 30 -5.42 -11.60 -18.67
N VAL A 31 -5.62 -11.30 -17.39
CA VAL A 31 -4.77 -10.42 -16.58
C VAL A 31 -4.51 -11.11 -15.24
N ASN A 32 -3.23 -11.28 -14.90
CA ASN A 32 -2.80 -11.91 -13.66
C ASN A 32 -2.40 -10.82 -12.67
N ILE A 33 -3.11 -10.74 -11.54
CA ILE A 33 -2.86 -9.72 -10.52
C ILE A 33 -2.35 -10.35 -9.22
N TYR A 34 -1.42 -9.67 -8.54
CA TYR A 34 -0.85 -10.09 -7.26
C TYR A 34 -0.95 -8.94 -6.26
N PHE A 35 -2.02 -8.94 -5.49
CA PHE A 35 -2.41 -7.84 -4.61
C PHE A 35 -2.58 -8.32 -3.16
N TRP A 36 -2.76 -7.39 -2.25
CA TRP A 36 -3.12 -7.67 -0.87
C TRP A 36 -4.44 -8.46 -0.79
N TYR A 37 -4.54 -9.32 0.22
CA TYR A 37 -5.77 -10.05 0.49
C TYR A 37 -6.96 -9.08 0.71
N ASP A 38 -8.12 -9.42 0.17
CA ASP A 38 -9.37 -8.64 0.25
C ASP A 38 -9.34 -7.20 -0.31
N TYR A 39 -8.33 -6.84 -1.12
CA TYR A 39 -8.23 -5.49 -1.70
C TYR A 39 -9.03 -5.29 -2.99
N VAL A 40 -9.45 -6.35 -3.66
CA VAL A 40 -10.32 -6.26 -4.84
C VAL A 40 -11.64 -6.98 -4.57
N PRO A 41 -12.75 -6.25 -4.40
CA PRO A 41 -14.07 -6.86 -4.23
C PRO A 41 -14.43 -7.79 -5.39
N ALA A 42 -15.04 -8.94 -5.09
CA ALA A 42 -15.33 -9.96 -6.09
C ALA A 42 -16.26 -9.46 -7.22
N ASP A 43 -17.19 -8.56 -6.93
CA ASP A 43 -18.05 -7.92 -7.90
C ASP A 43 -17.29 -6.96 -8.84
N THR A 44 -16.18 -6.36 -8.38
CA THR A 44 -15.27 -5.56 -9.21
C THR A 44 -14.64 -6.41 -10.30
N ILE A 45 -14.16 -7.61 -9.95
CA ILE A 45 -13.60 -8.56 -10.91
C ILE A 45 -14.67 -8.99 -11.92
N ALA A 46 -15.86 -9.39 -11.44
CA ALA A 46 -16.95 -9.84 -12.30
C ALA A 46 -17.41 -8.75 -13.30
N ASP A 47 -17.45 -7.49 -12.85
CA ASP A 47 -17.80 -6.36 -13.71
C ASP A 47 -16.76 -6.10 -14.80
N PHE A 48 -15.48 -6.16 -14.46
CA PHE A 48 -14.39 -6.01 -15.43
C PHE A 48 -14.44 -7.12 -16.49
N GLU A 49 -14.52 -8.37 -16.05
CA GLU A 49 -14.62 -9.52 -16.97
C GLU A 49 -15.82 -9.42 -17.89
N LYS A 50 -16.97 -8.99 -17.38
CA LYS A 50 -18.19 -8.79 -18.18
C LYS A 50 -18.06 -7.67 -19.21
N GLN A 51 -17.38 -6.57 -18.85
CA GLN A 51 -17.25 -5.41 -19.73
C GLN A 51 -16.21 -5.62 -20.83
N THR A 52 -15.10 -6.31 -20.52
CA THR A 52 -13.95 -6.42 -21.41
C THR A 52 -13.81 -7.79 -22.07
N GLY A 53 -14.37 -8.83 -21.45
CA GLY A 53 -14.12 -10.22 -21.81
C GLY A 53 -12.70 -10.69 -21.43
N ILE A 54 -11.95 -9.91 -20.63
CA ILE A 54 -10.64 -10.27 -20.10
C ILE A 54 -10.84 -10.96 -18.76
N LYS A 55 -10.31 -12.17 -18.61
CA LYS A 55 -10.39 -12.93 -17.35
C LYS A 55 -9.35 -12.42 -16.35
N VAL A 56 -9.74 -12.24 -15.10
CA VAL A 56 -8.83 -11.87 -14.00
C VAL A 56 -8.41 -13.11 -13.23
N VAL A 57 -7.11 -13.31 -13.09
CA VAL A 57 -6.52 -14.31 -12.18
C VAL A 57 -5.96 -13.53 -10.98
N TYR A 58 -6.57 -13.73 -9.82
CA TYR A 58 -6.24 -12.98 -8.61
C TYR A 58 -5.53 -13.87 -7.60
N ASP A 59 -4.23 -13.63 -7.44
CA ASP A 59 -3.42 -14.19 -6.37
C ASP A 59 -3.14 -13.13 -5.30
N THR A 60 -3.00 -13.58 -4.06
CA THR A 60 -2.82 -12.70 -2.91
C THR A 60 -1.50 -12.96 -2.19
N PHE A 61 -1.03 -11.95 -1.47
CA PHE A 61 0.07 -12.06 -0.52
C PHE A 61 -0.30 -11.35 0.79
N ASP A 62 0.41 -11.69 1.85
CA ASP A 62 0.27 -11.15 3.20
C ASP A 62 1.59 -10.56 3.75
N ALA A 63 2.68 -10.69 2.98
CA ALA A 63 4.00 -10.18 3.35
C ALA A 63 4.67 -9.48 2.16
N VAL A 64 5.14 -8.25 2.39
CA VAL A 64 5.79 -7.41 1.36
C VAL A 64 7.07 -8.04 0.82
N GLU A 65 7.76 -8.86 1.62
CA GLU A 65 8.97 -9.58 1.22
C GLU A 65 8.71 -10.60 0.11
N MET A 66 7.53 -11.25 0.14
CA MET A 66 7.11 -12.18 -0.93
C MET A 66 6.92 -11.45 -2.25
N LEU A 67 6.22 -10.31 -2.22
CA LEU A 67 6.04 -9.45 -3.39
C LEU A 67 7.38 -8.94 -3.93
N THR A 68 8.23 -8.40 -3.04
CA THR A 68 9.53 -7.83 -3.40
C THR A 68 10.44 -8.87 -4.05
N THR A 69 10.47 -10.08 -3.50
CA THR A 69 11.24 -11.19 -4.07
C THR A 69 10.78 -11.50 -5.49
N LYS A 70 9.47 -11.64 -5.71
CA LYS A 70 8.92 -11.91 -7.05
C LYS A 70 9.21 -10.78 -8.04
N ALA A 71 8.99 -9.53 -7.63
CA ALA A 71 9.20 -8.36 -8.48
C ALA A 71 10.67 -8.19 -8.91
N LEU A 72 11.62 -8.41 -7.99
CA LEU A 72 13.05 -8.22 -8.28
C LEU A 72 13.69 -9.43 -8.97
N THR A 73 13.14 -10.64 -8.81
CA THR A 73 13.66 -11.84 -9.48
C THR A 73 13.21 -11.89 -10.94
N GLY A 74 12.04 -11.33 -11.25
CA GLY A 74 11.41 -11.44 -12.56
C GLY A 74 10.82 -12.81 -12.85
N GLY A 75 10.15 -12.96 -13.99
CA GLY A 75 9.50 -14.22 -14.40
C GLY A 75 8.34 -14.63 -13.49
N SER A 76 7.72 -13.67 -12.82
CA SER A 76 6.64 -13.95 -11.87
C SER A 76 5.34 -14.38 -12.54
N GLY A 77 5.15 -14.00 -13.82
CA GLY A 77 3.91 -14.24 -14.58
C GLY A 77 2.76 -13.30 -14.22
N TYR A 78 2.98 -12.32 -13.36
CA TYR A 78 1.97 -11.32 -13.01
C TYR A 78 2.03 -10.12 -13.95
N ASP A 79 0.84 -9.59 -14.26
CA ASP A 79 0.67 -8.39 -15.08
C ASP A 79 0.58 -7.12 -14.23
N LEU A 80 0.01 -7.24 -13.04
CA LEU A 80 -0.09 -6.16 -12.07
C LEU A 80 0.34 -6.63 -10.68
N ILE A 81 1.09 -5.78 -10.00
CA ILE A 81 1.48 -5.98 -8.60
C ILE A 81 1.14 -4.73 -7.78
N MET A 82 0.90 -4.92 -6.47
CA MET A 82 0.52 -3.83 -5.57
C MET A 82 1.53 -3.66 -4.43
N PRO A 83 2.66 -2.98 -4.68
CA PRO A 83 3.60 -2.62 -3.62
C PRO A 83 3.11 -1.41 -2.80
N GLY A 84 3.71 -1.23 -1.62
CA GLY A 84 3.71 0.07 -0.97
C GLY A 84 4.55 1.08 -1.76
N ALA A 85 4.15 2.36 -1.77
CA ALA A 85 4.86 3.40 -2.53
C ALA A 85 6.33 3.54 -2.12
N SER A 86 6.68 3.23 -0.86
CA SER A 86 8.05 3.35 -0.34
C SER A 86 9.10 2.55 -1.13
N ILE A 87 8.71 1.44 -1.75
CA ILE A 87 9.64 0.58 -2.50
C ILE A 87 9.62 0.80 -4.01
N VAL A 88 8.71 1.63 -4.53
CA VAL A 88 8.59 1.92 -5.98
C VAL A 88 9.92 2.45 -6.55
N GLY A 89 10.56 3.39 -5.86
CA GLY A 89 11.85 3.92 -6.28
C GLY A 89 12.96 2.86 -6.38
N GLN A 90 12.91 1.81 -5.55
CA GLN A 90 13.81 0.66 -5.66
C GLN A 90 13.50 -0.18 -6.90
N TYR A 91 12.21 -0.43 -7.18
CA TYR A 91 11.79 -1.19 -8.36
C TYR A 91 12.16 -0.46 -9.67
N ILE A 92 11.99 0.87 -9.70
CA ILE A 92 12.42 1.71 -10.83
C ILE A 92 13.93 1.57 -11.07
N LYS A 93 14.75 1.70 -10.02
CA LYS A 93 16.21 1.57 -10.11
C LYS A 93 16.68 0.19 -10.55
N ALA A 94 15.94 -0.85 -10.15
CA ALA A 94 16.22 -2.23 -10.54
C ALA A 94 15.72 -2.56 -11.96
N GLY A 95 14.91 -1.69 -12.59
CA GLY A 95 14.26 -1.99 -13.87
C GLY A 95 13.20 -3.09 -13.76
N ALA A 96 12.62 -3.27 -12.56
CA ALA A 96 11.65 -4.34 -12.29
C ALA A 96 10.23 -4.00 -12.74
N ILE A 97 9.90 -2.73 -12.90
CA ILE A 97 8.60 -2.24 -13.34
C ILE A 97 8.75 -1.33 -14.57
N GLN A 98 7.73 -1.30 -15.40
CA GLN A 98 7.70 -0.50 -16.62
C GLN A 98 6.94 0.81 -16.43
N LYS A 99 7.21 1.78 -17.29
CA LYS A 99 6.42 3.01 -17.35
C LYS A 99 4.99 2.71 -17.79
N LEU A 100 4.07 3.42 -17.18
CA LEU A 100 2.66 3.40 -17.56
C LEU A 100 2.47 4.21 -18.84
N ASP A 101 1.57 3.76 -19.71
CA ASP A 101 1.12 4.52 -20.86
C ASP A 101 -0.06 5.42 -20.46
N GLU A 102 0.22 6.70 -20.23
CA GLU A 102 -0.79 7.67 -19.80
C GLU A 102 -1.97 7.78 -20.78
N THR A 103 -1.75 7.48 -22.06
CA THR A 103 -2.82 7.52 -23.08
C THR A 103 -3.87 6.43 -22.87
N LYS A 104 -3.52 5.38 -22.12
CA LYS A 104 -4.38 4.24 -21.77
C LYS A 104 -5.00 4.38 -20.37
N LEU A 105 -4.69 5.45 -19.67
CA LEU A 105 -5.19 5.74 -18.32
C LEU A 105 -6.00 7.06 -18.27
N PRO A 106 -7.08 7.20 -19.05
CA PRO A 106 -7.86 8.44 -19.10
C PRO A 106 -8.40 8.87 -17.74
N HIS A 107 -8.68 7.91 -16.81
CA HIS A 107 -9.17 8.21 -15.48
C HIS A 107 -8.08 8.71 -14.52
N ALA A 108 -6.78 8.56 -14.84
CA ALA A 108 -5.68 9.06 -14.02
C ALA A 108 -5.73 10.60 -13.82
N SER A 109 -6.33 11.34 -14.76
CA SER A 109 -6.56 12.78 -14.62
C SER A 109 -7.50 13.16 -13.45
N GLY A 110 -8.28 12.21 -12.94
CA GLY A 110 -9.18 12.37 -11.80
C GLY A 110 -8.56 12.07 -10.43
N LEU A 111 -7.27 11.72 -10.39
CA LEU A 111 -6.56 11.44 -9.15
C LEU A 111 -6.30 12.72 -8.35
N ASN A 112 -6.34 12.58 -7.02
CA ASN A 112 -6.15 13.70 -6.09
C ASN A 112 -4.71 14.27 -6.21
N PRO A 113 -4.54 15.57 -6.53
CA PRO A 113 -3.23 16.16 -6.75
C PRO A 113 -2.34 16.17 -5.48
N ASP A 114 -2.93 16.26 -4.29
CA ASP A 114 -2.17 16.24 -3.03
C ASP A 114 -1.58 14.82 -2.81
N ILE A 115 -2.34 13.76 -3.12
CA ILE A 115 -1.86 12.36 -3.09
C ILE A 115 -0.77 12.13 -4.15
N MET A 116 -0.98 12.62 -5.37
CA MET A 116 0.01 12.51 -6.45
C MET A 116 1.32 13.23 -6.10
N ALA A 117 1.26 14.35 -5.37
CA ALA A 117 2.44 15.05 -4.90
C ALA A 117 3.25 14.25 -3.84
N PHE A 118 2.58 13.46 -3.00
CA PHE A 118 3.27 12.52 -2.10
C PHE A 118 3.96 11.41 -2.88
N LEU A 119 3.25 10.79 -3.83
CA LEU A 119 3.78 9.70 -4.64
C LEU A 119 4.97 10.13 -5.50
N ALA A 120 4.97 11.36 -6.03
CA ALA A 120 6.04 11.89 -6.87
C ALA A 120 7.43 11.90 -6.19
N ARG A 121 7.50 11.77 -4.87
CA ARG A 121 8.77 11.63 -4.13
C ARG A 121 9.43 10.28 -4.37
N GLN A 122 8.64 9.22 -4.64
CA GLN A 122 9.08 7.85 -4.88
C GLN A 122 9.09 7.50 -6.37
N ASP A 123 8.14 8.06 -7.10
CA ASP A 123 7.95 7.90 -8.54
C ASP A 123 8.00 9.29 -9.22
N PRO A 124 9.19 9.79 -9.56
CA PRO A 124 9.34 11.11 -10.20
C PRO A 124 8.51 11.22 -11.48
N GLY A 125 7.56 12.17 -11.48
CA GLY A 125 6.62 12.37 -12.57
C GLY A 125 5.42 11.43 -12.54
N ASN A 126 5.27 10.59 -11.50
CA ASN A 126 4.19 9.60 -11.36
C ASN A 126 4.07 8.69 -12.60
N ALA A 127 5.22 8.24 -13.11
CA ALA A 127 5.31 7.58 -14.41
C ALA A 127 5.18 6.05 -14.34
N TYR A 128 5.28 5.44 -13.15
CA TYR A 128 5.37 3.99 -12.97
C TYR A 128 4.28 3.40 -12.08
N ALA A 129 3.60 4.24 -11.30
CA ALA A 129 2.65 3.78 -10.30
C ALA A 129 1.38 4.64 -10.25
N VAL A 130 0.25 4.00 -9.98
CA VAL A 130 -1.03 4.67 -9.71
C VAL A 130 -1.43 4.40 -8.26
N PRO A 131 -1.75 5.42 -7.45
CA PRO A 131 -2.22 5.23 -6.08
C PRO A 131 -3.61 4.57 -6.09
N TYR A 132 -3.73 3.47 -5.34
CA TYR A 132 -4.97 2.73 -5.21
C TYR A 132 -5.65 2.98 -3.86
N ALA A 133 -4.88 2.81 -2.79
CA ALA A 133 -5.32 3.03 -1.43
C ALA A 133 -4.31 3.87 -0.66
N TYR A 134 -4.75 4.52 0.41
CA TYR A 134 -3.84 5.11 1.38
C TYR A 134 -4.41 4.98 2.79
N GLY A 135 -3.57 5.18 3.78
CA GLY A 135 -3.95 5.14 5.17
C GLY A 135 -2.90 5.76 6.06
N THR A 136 -3.18 5.79 7.35
CA THR A 136 -2.24 6.26 8.37
C THR A 136 -2.01 5.19 9.41
N THR A 137 -0.84 5.23 10.05
CA THR A 137 -0.57 4.46 11.26
C THR A 137 -0.86 5.34 12.46
N GLY A 138 -1.77 4.92 13.34
CA GLY A 138 -2.20 5.74 14.46
C GLY A 138 -2.60 4.92 15.68
N ILE A 139 -3.28 5.58 16.60
CA ILE A 139 -3.68 5.02 17.89
C ILE A 139 -5.09 4.47 17.76
N ILE A 140 -5.24 3.16 17.88
CA ILE A 140 -6.52 2.45 17.95
C ILE A 140 -6.83 2.20 19.44
N TYR A 141 -8.03 2.55 19.88
CA TYR A 141 -8.35 2.41 21.30
C TYR A 141 -9.82 2.06 21.54
N ASN A 142 -10.07 1.29 22.61
CA ASN A 142 -11.42 1.04 23.13
C ASN A 142 -11.77 2.16 24.13
N LYS A 143 -12.69 3.03 23.75
CA LYS A 143 -13.03 4.26 24.49
C LYS A 143 -13.39 3.98 25.95
N ALA A 144 -14.24 2.97 26.20
CA ALA A 144 -14.68 2.62 27.54
C ALA A 144 -13.52 2.11 28.41
N LYS A 145 -12.73 1.19 27.87
CA LYS A 145 -11.59 0.59 28.60
C LYS A 145 -10.47 1.59 28.91
N ILE A 146 -10.23 2.53 27.99
CA ILE A 146 -9.28 3.62 28.24
C ILE A 146 -9.80 4.56 29.33
N ALA A 147 -11.06 5.03 29.22
CA ALA A 147 -11.65 5.97 30.18
C ALA A 147 -11.74 5.38 31.59
N GLU A 148 -11.94 4.06 31.72
CA GLU A 148 -11.93 3.34 33.01
C GLU A 148 -10.58 3.43 33.73
N ARG A 149 -9.47 3.40 32.97
CA ARG A 149 -8.10 3.36 33.52
C ARG A 149 -7.46 4.75 33.61
N MET A 150 -7.79 5.60 32.66
CA MET A 150 -7.22 6.96 32.59
C MET A 150 -8.22 7.91 31.92
N LYS A 151 -8.98 8.68 32.73
CA LYS A 151 -9.99 9.64 32.22
C LYS A 151 -9.40 10.72 31.33
N ASP A 152 -8.19 11.17 31.64
CA ASP A 152 -7.47 12.22 30.94
C ASP A 152 -6.41 11.66 29.99
N ALA A 153 -6.67 10.48 29.42
CA ALA A 153 -5.74 9.84 28.50
C ALA A 153 -5.45 10.74 27.28
N PRO A 154 -4.18 10.92 26.90
CA PRO A 154 -3.79 11.78 25.79
C PRO A 154 -4.04 11.09 24.44
N LEU A 155 -5.32 10.85 24.10
CA LEU A 155 -5.74 10.05 22.94
C LEU A 155 -5.17 10.52 21.60
N ASN A 156 -4.82 11.80 21.48
CA ASN A 156 -4.24 12.40 20.28
C ASN A 156 -2.71 12.55 20.36
N SER A 157 -2.03 11.75 21.20
CA SER A 157 -0.58 11.82 21.36
C SER A 157 0.03 10.44 21.38
N LEU A 158 1.20 10.29 20.76
CA LEU A 158 2.02 9.07 20.86
C LEU A 158 2.47 8.75 22.30
N ASP A 159 2.25 9.64 23.25
CA ASP A 159 2.40 9.36 24.69
C ASP A 159 1.60 8.13 25.12
N MET A 160 0.45 7.86 24.47
CA MET A 160 -0.36 6.66 24.71
C MET A 160 0.44 5.36 24.56
N ILE A 161 1.41 5.35 23.66
CA ILE A 161 2.21 4.16 23.31
C ILE A 161 3.64 4.27 23.84
N PHE A 162 4.28 5.44 23.73
CA PHE A 162 5.73 5.57 23.95
C PHE A 162 6.12 6.10 25.32
N LYS A 163 5.16 6.55 26.12
CA LYS A 163 5.42 7.06 27.46
C LYS A 163 5.14 5.97 28.50
N PRO A 164 6.17 5.42 29.18
CA PRO A 164 6.03 4.27 30.09
C PRO A 164 4.93 4.46 31.14
N GLU A 165 4.87 5.62 31.80
CA GLU A 165 3.90 5.93 32.85
C GLU A 165 2.45 6.06 32.33
N VAL A 166 2.25 6.15 31.02
CA VAL A 166 0.94 6.14 30.37
C VAL A 166 0.59 4.74 29.90
N VAL A 167 1.47 4.12 29.10
CA VAL A 167 1.21 2.82 28.46
C VAL A 167 1.04 1.69 29.49
N GLU A 168 1.76 1.72 30.62
CA GLU A 168 1.64 0.73 31.70
C GLU A 168 0.22 0.60 32.24
N LYS A 169 -0.56 1.69 32.24
CA LYS A 169 -1.94 1.71 32.75
C LYS A 169 -2.90 0.85 31.94
N PHE A 170 -2.52 0.49 30.73
CA PHE A 170 -3.34 -0.26 29.79
C PHE A 170 -2.83 -1.70 29.58
N GLN A 171 -1.77 -2.11 30.29
CA GLN A 171 -1.16 -3.43 30.12
C GLN A 171 -2.13 -4.57 30.41
N ASP A 172 -2.97 -4.43 31.45
CA ASP A 172 -3.93 -5.45 31.86
C ASP A 172 -5.03 -5.70 30.82
N CYS A 173 -5.46 -4.68 30.09
CA CYS A 173 -6.50 -4.80 29.07
C CYS A 173 -5.98 -5.12 27.66
N GLY A 174 -4.67 -5.20 27.52
CA GLY A 174 -4.00 -5.65 26.29
C GLY A 174 -3.65 -4.55 25.30
N ILE A 175 -2.38 -4.53 24.93
CA ILE A 175 -1.81 -3.58 23.98
C ILE A 175 -1.15 -4.36 22.84
N ALA A 176 -1.40 -3.97 21.62
CA ALA A 176 -0.75 -4.51 20.43
C ALA A 176 -0.04 -3.43 19.61
N MET A 177 0.87 -3.87 18.77
CA MET A 177 1.55 -3.00 17.82
C MET A 177 1.72 -3.74 16.49
N VAL A 178 1.56 -3.02 15.37
CA VAL A 178 1.81 -3.60 14.04
C VAL A 178 3.25 -4.07 13.89
N ASP A 179 3.45 -5.17 13.20
CA ASP A 179 4.78 -5.64 12.79
C ASP A 179 5.19 -4.90 11.51
N SER A 180 5.69 -3.68 11.70
CA SER A 180 6.16 -2.78 10.64
C SER A 180 7.47 -2.13 11.07
N PRO A 181 8.62 -2.76 10.80
CA PRO A 181 9.92 -2.30 11.27
C PRO A 181 10.23 -0.84 10.91
N GLU A 182 10.05 -0.51 9.63
CA GLU A 182 10.33 0.84 9.13
C GLU A 182 9.30 1.86 9.60
N GLY A 183 8.01 1.54 9.53
CA GLY A 183 6.93 2.43 9.95
C GLY A 183 7.00 2.77 11.44
N VAL A 184 7.10 1.76 12.31
CA VAL A 184 7.18 1.98 13.76
C VAL A 184 8.46 2.71 14.15
N MET A 185 9.60 2.39 13.51
CA MET A 185 10.86 3.10 13.77
C MET A 185 10.78 4.57 13.35
N SER A 186 10.15 4.86 12.20
CA SER A 186 9.95 6.24 11.72
C SER A 186 9.05 7.03 12.66
N ILE A 187 7.98 6.42 13.17
CA ILE A 187 7.09 7.05 14.15
C ILE A 187 7.83 7.30 15.48
N ALA A 188 8.67 6.35 15.92
CA ALA A 188 9.46 6.53 17.15
C ALA A 188 10.52 7.61 17.01
N LEU A 189 11.18 7.73 15.84
CA LEU A 189 12.11 8.82 15.53
C LEU A 189 11.39 10.17 15.55
N ASN A 190 10.25 10.28 14.88
CA ASN A 190 9.43 11.47 14.85
C ASN A 190 8.98 11.89 16.27
N TYR A 191 8.54 10.95 17.10
CA TYR A 191 8.17 11.21 18.49
C TYR A 191 9.33 11.79 19.31
N LEU A 192 10.56 11.36 19.04
CA LEU A 192 11.77 11.88 19.68
C LEU A 192 12.24 13.22 19.09
N GLY A 193 11.56 13.77 18.08
CA GLY A 193 11.90 15.02 17.42
C GLY A 193 13.03 14.90 16.39
N PHE A 194 13.34 13.68 15.94
CA PHE A 194 14.29 13.42 14.85
C PHE A 194 13.59 13.35 13.50
N ASP A 195 14.38 13.40 12.42
CA ASP A 195 13.87 13.07 11.09
C ASP A 195 13.33 11.62 11.09
N PRO A 196 12.06 11.38 10.70
CA PRO A 196 11.49 10.03 10.60
C PRO A 196 12.35 9.06 9.79
N PHE A 197 13.12 9.57 8.83
CA PHE A 197 13.97 8.78 7.92
C PHE A 197 15.46 8.95 8.21
N SER A 198 15.82 9.42 9.40
CA SER A 198 17.22 9.58 9.80
C SER A 198 18.04 8.34 9.50
N THR A 199 19.24 8.56 8.96
CA THR A 199 20.27 7.54 8.73
C THR A 199 21.36 7.57 9.79
N ASP A 200 21.25 8.48 10.77
CA ASP A 200 22.18 8.55 11.90
C ASP A 200 21.97 7.36 12.85
N GLU A 201 23.01 6.56 13.01
CA GLU A 201 22.95 5.34 13.84
C GLU A 201 22.60 5.66 15.31
N SER A 202 23.03 6.80 15.85
CA SER A 202 22.75 7.21 17.22
C SER A 202 21.26 7.52 17.42
N GLU A 203 20.63 8.20 16.46
CA GLU A 203 19.19 8.51 16.50
C GLU A 203 18.34 7.25 16.34
N ILE A 204 18.69 6.38 15.39
CA ILE A 204 18.01 5.08 15.20
C ILE A 204 18.11 4.23 16.47
N ARG A 205 19.27 4.21 17.15
CA ARG A 205 19.42 3.49 18.43
C ARG A 205 18.59 4.11 19.55
N LYS A 206 18.45 5.43 19.62
CA LYS A 206 17.56 6.09 20.60
C LYS A 206 16.11 5.68 20.39
N ALA A 207 15.64 5.64 19.15
CA ALA A 207 14.30 5.15 18.82
C ALA A 207 14.12 3.67 19.22
N ALA A 208 15.10 2.81 18.91
CA ALA A 208 15.07 1.41 19.33
C ALA A 208 15.07 1.24 20.86
N ASN A 209 15.81 2.08 21.59
CA ASN A 209 15.80 2.06 23.05
C ASN A 209 14.42 2.47 23.61
N LEU A 210 13.76 3.48 23.03
CA LEU A 210 12.39 3.84 23.39
C LEU A 210 11.45 2.63 23.23
N LEU A 211 11.53 1.93 22.10
CA LEU A 211 10.73 0.72 21.87
C LEU A 211 11.05 -0.37 22.90
N THR A 212 12.33 -0.57 23.23
CA THR A 212 12.75 -1.57 24.22
C THR A 212 12.15 -1.27 25.62
N VAL A 213 12.07 0.01 26.00
CA VAL A 213 11.50 0.43 27.30
C VAL A 213 10.01 0.12 27.38
N ILE A 214 9.25 0.28 26.27
CA ILE A 214 7.80 0.04 26.28
C ILE A 214 7.43 -1.42 25.99
N LYS A 215 8.37 -2.24 25.52
CA LYS A 215 8.13 -3.65 25.18
C LYS A 215 7.41 -4.47 26.26
N PRO A 216 7.75 -4.37 27.56
CA PRO A 216 7.11 -5.17 28.60
C PRO A 216 5.59 -4.97 28.69
N TYR A 217 5.06 -3.86 28.17
CA TYR A 217 3.64 -3.54 28.19
C TYR A 217 2.90 -4.04 26.93
N ILE A 218 3.63 -4.39 25.87
CA ILE A 218 3.05 -4.84 24.59
C ILE A 218 2.80 -6.34 24.63
N ARG A 219 1.56 -6.75 24.43
CA ARG A 219 1.14 -8.15 24.43
C ARG A 219 1.68 -8.90 23.22
N HIS A 220 1.60 -8.32 22.01
CA HIS A 220 2.10 -8.92 20.79
C HIS A 220 2.29 -7.90 19.64
N PHE A 221 2.97 -8.39 18.58
CA PHE A 221 3.26 -7.65 17.34
C PHE A 221 2.62 -8.34 16.13
N LYS A 222 1.36 -8.77 16.22
CA LYS A 222 0.66 -9.51 15.18
C LYS A 222 -0.31 -8.60 14.43
N SER A 223 0.12 -7.98 13.33
CA SER A 223 -0.71 -7.05 12.54
C SER A 223 -2.07 -7.63 12.18
N GLY A 224 -2.12 -8.83 11.63
CA GLY A 224 -3.35 -9.45 11.10
C GLY A 224 -4.43 -9.78 12.15
N SER A 225 -4.13 -9.72 13.46
CA SER A 225 -5.13 -10.01 14.51
C SER A 225 -5.67 -8.75 15.21
N ILE A 226 -5.03 -7.58 15.04
CA ILE A 226 -5.39 -6.35 15.76
C ILE A 226 -6.85 -5.99 15.55
N MET A 227 -7.33 -5.98 14.32
CA MET A 227 -8.71 -5.65 13.97
C MET A 227 -9.71 -6.55 14.72
N SER A 228 -9.52 -7.87 14.68
CA SER A 228 -10.44 -8.83 15.30
C SER A 228 -10.40 -8.78 16.84
N GLU A 229 -9.22 -8.63 17.42
CA GLU A 229 -9.05 -8.55 18.87
C GLU A 229 -9.59 -7.22 19.44
N MET A 230 -9.41 -6.10 18.72
CA MET A 230 -10.05 -4.83 19.08
C MET A 230 -11.57 -4.94 19.03
N ALA A 231 -12.12 -5.51 17.96
CA ALA A 231 -13.56 -5.72 17.78
C ALA A 231 -14.17 -6.61 18.88
N ALA A 232 -13.46 -7.66 19.28
CA ALA A 232 -13.88 -8.56 20.37
C ALA A 232 -13.74 -7.90 21.76
N GLY A 233 -12.94 -6.82 21.87
CA GLY A 233 -12.62 -6.18 23.13
C GLY A 233 -11.47 -6.88 23.88
N ASP A 234 -10.70 -7.75 23.26
CA ASP A 234 -9.54 -8.42 23.86
C ASP A 234 -8.32 -7.50 23.99
N LEU A 235 -8.29 -6.46 23.15
CA LEU A 235 -7.35 -5.35 23.25
C LEU A 235 -8.08 -4.05 23.63
N CYS A 236 -7.38 -3.15 24.28
CA CYS A 236 -7.88 -1.82 24.59
C CYS A 236 -7.07 -0.70 23.90
N LEU A 237 -5.87 -1.00 23.46
CA LEU A 237 -4.96 -0.05 22.84
C LEU A 237 -4.12 -0.73 21.76
N ALA A 238 -3.91 -0.08 20.64
CA ALA A 238 -2.92 -0.52 19.66
C ALA A 238 -2.30 0.67 18.91
N LEU A 239 -1.05 0.49 18.47
CA LEU A 239 -0.50 1.24 17.35
C LEU A 239 -0.78 0.43 16.09
N GLY A 240 -1.63 0.95 15.20
CA GLY A 240 -2.14 0.18 14.07
C GLY A 240 -2.60 1.04 12.90
N TRP A 241 -3.08 0.39 11.85
CA TRP A 241 -3.51 1.06 10.63
C TRP A 241 -4.95 1.57 10.75
N SER A 242 -5.22 2.71 10.09
CA SER A 242 -6.54 3.35 10.10
C SER A 242 -7.67 2.43 9.62
N GLY A 243 -7.45 1.63 8.56
CA GLY A 243 -8.43 0.67 8.07
C GLY A 243 -8.77 -0.42 9.09
N ASP A 244 -7.77 -0.90 9.84
CA ASP A 244 -8.01 -1.88 10.93
C ASP A 244 -8.86 -1.30 12.06
N ALA A 245 -8.65 -0.03 12.40
CA ALA A 245 -9.43 0.65 13.42
C ALA A 245 -10.92 0.74 13.03
N ILE A 246 -11.16 1.14 11.79
CA ILE A 246 -12.52 1.32 11.27
C ILE A 246 -13.19 -0.04 11.08
N GLY A 247 -12.46 -1.02 10.54
CA GLY A 247 -12.92 -2.40 10.43
C GLY A 247 -13.25 -3.01 11.80
N ALA A 248 -12.46 -2.72 12.82
CA ALA A 248 -12.73 -3.15 14.19
C ALA A 248 -14.01 -2.51 14.74
N ALA A 249 -14.23 -1.20 14.53
CA ALA A 249 -15.44 -0.52 14.95
C ALA A 249 -16.69 -1.12 14.28
N THR A 250 -16.64 -1.35 12.97
CA THR A 250 -17.75 -1.98 12.21
C THR A 250 -18.04 -3.39 12.70
N LYS A 251 -16.99 -4.24 12.81
CA LYS A 251 -17.15 -5.62 13.32
C LYS A 251 -17.67 -5.68 14.75
N ALA A 252 -17.30 -4.73 15.62
CA ALA A 252 -17.80 -4.66 16.98
C ALA A 252 -19.31 -4.40 17.03
N VAL A 253 -19.80 -3.52 16.16
CA VAL A 253 -21.24 -3.24 16.01
C VAL A 253 -21.98 -4.48 15.49
N ASP A 254 -21.50 -5.11 14.43
CA ASP A 254 -22.13 -6.28 13.81
C ASP A 254 -22.19 -7.47 14.78
N ALA A 255 -21.10 -7.71 15.51
CA ALA A 255 -21.00 -8.78 16.51
C ALA A 255 -21.71 -8.43 17.83
N LYS A 256 -22.16 -7.19 18.02
CA LYS A 256 -22.73 -6.69 19.29
C LYS A 256 -21.81 -6.94 20.49
N SER A 257 -20.51 -6.81 20.29
CA SER A 257 -19.49 -7.07 21.34
C SER A 257 -19.52 -6.03 22.45
N GLY A 258 -20.11 -4.86 22.21
CA GLY A 258 -20.09 -3.72 23.14
C GLY A 258 -18.76 -2.93 23.13
N ALA A 259 -17.80 -3.29 22.28
CA ALA A 259 -16.58 -2.52 22.11
C ALA A 259 -16.85 -1.23 21.30
N ASP A 260 -16.52 -0.08 21.88
CA ASP A 260 -16.56 1.23 21.19
C ASP A 260 -15.14 1.61 20.82
N ILE A 261 -14.80 1.40 19.55
CA ILE A 261 -13.46 1.59 19.03
C ILE A 261 -13.32 2.98 18.43
N GLY A 262 -12.26 3.68 18.85
CA GLY A 262 -11.82 4.95 18.30
C GLY A 262 -10.47 4.82 17.62
N TYR A 263 -10.20 5.76 16.74
CA TYR A 263 -8.91 5.97 16.10
C TYR A 263 -8.46 7.41 16.32
N SER A 264 -7.17 7.63 16.38
CA SER A 264 -6.61 8.98 16.47
C SER A 264 -5.28 9.08 15.73
N ILE A 265 -5.18 10.09 14.91
CA ILE A 265 -3.92 10.54 14.32
C ILE A 265 -3.19 11.38 15.37
N PRO A 266 -1.98 10.99 15.80
CA PRO A 266 -1.27 11.70 16.85
C PRO A 266 -0.83 13.10 16.41
N LYS A 267 -0.92 14.05 17.32
CA LYS A 267 -0.54 15.48 17.10
C LYS A 267 0.94 15.66 16.74
N GLU A 268 1.79 14.75 17.16
CA GLU A 268 3.22 14.74 16.83
C GLU A 268 3.45 14.44 15.34
N GLY A 269 2.44 13.98 14.64
CA GLY A 269 2.53 13.46 13.29
C GLY A 269 2.79 11.96 13.26
N THR A 270 2.46 11.37 12.13
CA THR A 270 2.64 9.93 11.91
C THR A 270 2.82 9.61 10.43
N GLU A 271 3.06 8.33 10.14
CA GLU A 271 3.21 7.85 8.78
C GLU A 271 1.87 7.85 8.04
N ILE A 272 1.87 8.39 6.82
CA ILE A 272 0.89 8.10 5.78
C ILE A 272 1.52 7.12 4.79
N PHE A 273 0.83 6.03 4.52
CA PHE A 273 1.27 5.04 3.53
C PHE A 273 0.34 5.04 2.32
N PHE A 274 0.88 4.60 1.20
CA PHE A 274 0.13 4.44 -0.05
C PHE A 274 0.40 3.05 -0.60
N ASP A 275 -0.67 2.35 -0.94
CA ASP A 275 -0.61 1.15 -1.77
C ASP A 275 -0.85 1.57 -3.21
N VAL A 276 0.07 1.20 -4.06
CA VAL A 276 0.07 1.62 -5.46
C VAL A 276 0.04 0.41 -6.38
N VAL A 277 -0.49 0.59 -7.57
CA VAL A 277 -0.49 -0.46 -8.60
C VAL A 277 0.57 -0.15 -9.63
N THR A 278 1.38 -1.15 -9.96
CA THR A 278 2.46 -1.07 -10.94
C THR A 278 2.42 -2.27 -11.89
N ILE A 279 3.04 -2.12 -13.06
CA ILE A 279 3.16 -3.18 -14.08
C ILE A 279 4.61 -3.68 -14.09
N PRO A 280 4.88 -4.98 -13.80
CA PRO A 280 6.21 -5.57 -13.97
C PRO A 280 6.74 -5.38 -15.39
N VAL A 281 8.07 -5.25 -15.53
CA VAL A 281 8.70 -5.07 -16.86
C VAL A 281 8.48 -6.27 -17.78
N ASP A 282 8.30 -7.44 -17.20
CA ASP A 282 8.10 -8.74 -17.86
C ASP A 282 6.63 -9.23 -17.80
N ALA A 283 5.68 -8.32 -17.56
CA ALA A 283 4.26 -8.63 -17.57
C ALA A 283 3.86 -9.32 -18.88
N PRO A 284 3.25 -10.51 -18.83
CA PRO A 284 2.86 -11.24 -20.03
C PRO A 284 1.75 -10.55 -20.83
N HIS A 285 0.87 -9.76 -20.18
CA HIS A 285 -0.27 -9.09 -20.80
C HIS A 285 -0.33 -7.60 -20.44
N PRO A 286 0.65 -6.77 -20.85
CA PRO A 286 0.74 -5.36 -20.42
C PRO A 286 -0.44 -4.50 -20.91
N GLU A 287 -1.07 -4.82 -22.03
CA GLU A 287 -2.25 -4.11 -22.51
C GLU A 287 -3.47 -4.38 -21.63
N ASN A 288 -3.70 -5.63 -21.26
CA ASN A 288 -4.77 -6.00 -20.33
C ASN A 288 -4.52 -5.43 -18.92
N ALA A 289 -3.25 -5.35 -18.50
CA ALA A 289 -2.85 -4.71 -17.26
C ALA A 289 -3.23 -3.23 -17.24
N GLN A 290 -2.92 -2.47 -18.29
CA GLN A 290 -3.32 -1.07 -18.42
C GLN A 290 -4.84 -0.92 -18.36
N ALA A 291 -5.58 -1.77 -19.07
CA ALA A 291 -7.05 -1.74 -19.08
C ALA A 291 -7.65 -2.00 -17.67
N PHE A 292 -7.09 -2.97 -16.93
CA PHE A 292 -7.54 -3.26 -15.57
C PHE A 292 -7.16 -2.13 -14.61
N LEU A 293 -5.96 -1.57 -14.75
CA LEU A 293 -5.50 -0.45 -13.94
C LEU A 293 -6.41 0.78 -14.11
N ASP A 294 -6.75 1.15 -15.36
CA ASP A 294 -7.66 2.26 -15.62
C ASP A 294 -9.07 2.00 -15.07
N PHE A 295 -9.55 0.74 -15.17
CA PHE A 295 -10.83 0.34 -14.60
C PHE A 295 -10.86 0.49 -13.08
N LEU A 296 -9.78 0.11 -12.37
CA LEU A 296 -9.67 0.23 -10.91
C LEU A 296 -9.81 1.67 -10.41
N ILE A 297 -9.37 2.66 -11.20
CA ILE A 297 -9.43 4.07 -10.85
C ILE A 297 -10.64 4.80 -11.44
N THR A 298 -11.61 4.08 -12.01
CA THR A 298 -12.91 4.68 -12.31
C THR A 298 -13.62 5.09 -11.00
N PRO A 299 -14.37 6.19 -10.98
CA PRO A 299 -15.02 6.67 -9.76
C PRO A 299 -15.89 5.63 -9.05
N GLN A 300 -16.65 4.83 -9.82
CA GLN A 300 -17.54 3.80 -9.30
C GLN A 300 -16.78 2.66 -8.61
N VAL A 301 -15.68 2.21 -9.25
CA VAL A 301 -14.86 1.11 -8.71
C VAL A 301 -14.06 1.58 -7.51
N ALA A 302 -13.49 2.78 -7.56
CA ALA A 302 -12.78 3.38 -6.44
C ALA A 302 -13.69 3.60 -5.21
N ALA A 303 -14.94 4.05 -5.43
CA ALA A 303 -15.92 4.17 -4.33
C ALA A 303 -16.29 2.79 -3.75
N ARG A 304 -16.52 1.79 -4.59
CA ARG A 304 -16.79 0.41 -4.17
C ARG A 304 -15.66 -0.15 -3.32
N PHE A 305 -14.41 0.05 -3.74
CA PHE A 305 -13.24 -0.32 -2.97
C PHE A 305 -13.28 0.30 -1.56
N THR A 306 -13.46 1.63 -1.47
CA THR A 306 -13.49 2.33 -0.19
C THR A 306 -14.65 1.86 0.70
N ASN A 307 -15.85 1.67 0.15
CA ASN A 307 -16.99 1.20 0.93
C ASN A 307 -16.79 -0.24 1.46
N ALA A 308 -16.07 -1.08 0.71
CA ALA A 308 -15.78 -2.45 1.12
C ALA A 308 -14.64 -2.57 2.14
N THR A 309 -13.57 -1.78 1.96
CA THR A 309 -12.33 -1.93 2.73
C THR A 309 -12.14 -0.88 3.81
N LEU A 310 -12.89 0.22 3.74
CA LEU A 310 -12.78 1.40 4.62
C LEU A 310 -11.45 2.15 4.50
N TYR A 311 -10.63 1.79 3.51
CA TYR A 311 -9.47 2.59 3.13
C TYR A 311 -9.85 3.65 2.10
N PRO A 312 -9.38 4.89 2.24
CA PRO A 312 -9.61 5.92 1.25
C PRO A 312 -8.87 5.61 -0.05
N ASN A 313 -9.52 5.98 -1.16
CA ASN A 313 -8.93 5.94 -2.50
C ASN A 313 -8.44 7.32 -2.94
N ALA A 314 -7.66 7.37 -4.02
CA ALA A 314 -7.11 8.61 -4.54
C ALA A 314 -7.99 9.28 -5.62
N VAL A 315 -9.17 8.73 -5.96
CA VAL A 315 -10.02 9.25 -7.06
C VAL A 315 -10.98 10.30 -6.52
N THR A 316 -10.77 11.57 -6.85
CA THR A 316 -11.58 12.68 -6.36
C THR A 316 -13.08 12.56 -6.67
N ALA A 317 -13.40 12.11 -7.87
CA ALA A 317 -14.79 11.96 -8.33
C ALA A 317 -15.53 10.77 -7.68
N ALA A 318 -14.86 9.91 -6.92
CA ALA A 318 -15.48 8.83 -6.17
C ALA A 318 -16.26 9.32 -4.93
N ALA A 319 -15.90 10.47 -4.37
CA ALA A 319 -16.43 10.98 -3.11
C ALA A 319 -17.98 10.96 -2.99
N PRO A 320 -18.79 11.35 -3.99
CA PRO A 320 -20.25 11.31 -3.88
C PRO A 320 -20.84 9.91 -3.82
N MET A 321 -20.06 8.87 -4.15
CA MET A 321 -20.49 7.46 -4.19
C MET A 321 -20.02 6.67 -2.96
N ILE A 322 -19.24 7.32 -2.09
CA ILE A 322 -18.74 6.75 -0.85
C ILE A 322 -19.78 6.95 0.25
N ASP A 323 -19.99 5.92 1.06
CA ASP A 323 -20.91 5.97 2.20
C ASP A 323 -20.58 7.16 3.10
N GLU A 324 -21.61 7.90 3.50
CA GLU A 324 -21.47 9.16 4.23
C GLU A 324 -20.65 9.00 5.52
N THR A 325 -20.84 7.91 6.23
CA THR A 325 -20.12 7.58 7.47
C THR A 325 -18.62 7.34 7.25
N VAL A 326 -18.22 6.94 6.04
CA VAL A 326 -16.83 6.74 5.64
C VAL A 326 -16.25 8.03 5.09
N ARG A 327 -16.98 8.66 4.15
CA ARG A 327 -16.56 9.90 3.48
C ARG A 327 -16.33 11.06 4.45
N ASP A 328 -17.21 11.22 5.43
CA ASP A 328 -17.19 12.35 6.35
C ASP A 328 -16.41 12.05 7.64
N ASN A 329 -15.76 10.87 7.71
CA ASN A 329 -14.88 10.51 8.82
C ASN A 329 -13.50 11.16 8.63
N PRO A 330 -13.07 12.10 9.51
CA PRO A 330 -11.80 12.81 9.40
C PRO A 330 -10.57 11.92 9.62
N ASP A 331 -10.75 10.73 10.20
CA ASP A 331 -9.69 9.75 10.40
C ASP A 331 -9.44 8.89 9.12
N ILE A 332 -10.37 8.96 8.15
CA ILE A 332 -10.28 8.32 6.84
C ILE A 332 -9.89 9.34 5.77
N TYR A 333 -10.76 10.36 5.59
CA TYR A 333 -10.55 11.43 4.63
C TYR A 333 -9.91 12.64 5.30
N LEU A 334 -8.59 12.68 5.22
CA LEU A 334 -7.77 13.61 5.98
C LEU A 334 -7.91 15.05 5.49
N SER A 335 -8.02 15.99 6.43
CA SER A 335 -7.96 17.40 6.13
C SER A 335 -6.58 17.82 5.64
N LYS A 336 -6.50 18.91 4.86
CA LYS A 336 -5.20 19.48 4.47
C LYS A 336 -4.33 19.87 5.68
N GLU A 337 -4.94 20.24 6.79
CA GLU A 337 -4.21 20.56 8.01
C GLU A 337 -3.60 19.31 8.63
N THR A 338 -4.36 18.22 8.74
CA THR A 338 -3.86 16.93 9.21
C THR A 338 -2.70 16.45 8.33
N MET A 339 -2.85 16.55 7.01
CA MET A 339 -1.82 16.10 6.05
C MET A 339 -0.48 16.82 6.20
N LYS A 340 -0.43 18.04 6.73
CA LYS A 340 0.84 18.75 6.97
C LYS A 340 1.71 18.12 8.05
N HIS A 341 1.11 17.39 8.96
CA HIS A 341 1.80 16.70 10.06
C HIS A 341 2.16 15.26 9.73
N LEU A 342 1.79 14.79 8.52
CA LEU A 342 2.08 13.43 8.09
C LEU A 342 3.38 13.38 7.29
N PHE A 343 4.07 12.24 7.39
CA PHE A 343 5.22 11.93 6.56
C PHE A 343 4.98 10.62 5.80
N ALA A 344 5.28 10.61 4.51
CA ALA A 344 5.23 9.41 3.70
C ALA A 344 6.55 8.66 3.81
N ALA A 345 6.48 7.32 3.89
CA ALA A 345 7.65 6.47 3.93
C ALA A 345 8.65 6.81 2.80
N GLN A 346 9.93 6.86 3.13
CA GLN A 346 11.03 7.11 2.20
C GLN A 346 12.02 5.95 2.25
N PRO A 347 12.64 5.59 1.11
CA PRO A 347 13.65 4.53 1.10
C PRO A 347 14.83 4.91 1.98
N ARG A 348 15.22 4.01 2.88
CA ARG A 348 16.48 4.13 3.62
C ARG A 348 17.64 3.59 2.79
N ASP A 349 18.84 4.05 3.05
CA ASP A 349 20.03 3.39 2.52
C ASP A 349 20.17 1.97 3.11
N GLN A 350 20.88 1.09 2.41
CA GLN A 350 21.02 -0.31 2.82
C GLN A 350 21.63 -0.51 4.22
N LYS A 351 22.49 0.40 4.67
CA LYS A 351 23.13 0.30 6.00
C LYS A 351 22.10 0.59 7.08
N SER A 352 21.36 1.68 6.94
CA SER A 352 20.30 2.10 7.87
C SER A 352 19.15 1.11 7.89
N LEU A 353 18.72 0.58 6.73
CA LEU A 353 17.68 -0.45 6.64
C LEU A 353 18.07 -1.71 7.40
N ARG A 354 19.30 -2.23 7.20
CA ARG A 354 19.82 -3.39 7.94
C ARG A 354 19.87 -3.14 9.44
N LEU A 355 20.23 -1.92 9.85
CA LEU A 355 20.26 -1.55 11.26
C LEU A 355 18.86 -1.56 11.86
N VAL A 356 17.89 -0.92 11.21
CA VAL A 356 16.48 -0.89 11.62
C VAL A 356 15.92 -2.32 11.74
N THR A 357 16.07 -3.15 10.71
CA THR A 357 15.59 -4.54 10.71
C THR A 357 16.20 -5.36 11.84
N ARG A 358 17.52 -5.23 12.07
CA ARG A 358 18.20 -5.94 13.15
C ARG A 358 17.69 -5.51 14.53
N LEU A 359 17.56 -4.19 14.76
CA LEU A 359 17.09 -3.65 16.04
C LEU A 359 15.62 -4.03 16.28
N TRP A 360 14.79 -4.02 15.24
CA TRP A 360 13.41 -4.48 15.30
C TRP A 360 13.32 -5.97 15.66
N THR A 361 14.09 -6.82 14.98
CA THR A 361 14.14 -8.26 15.29
C THR A 361 14.54 -8.48 16.75
N GLY A 362 15.60 -7.80 17.22
CA GLY A 362 16.00 -7.84 18.63
C GLY A 362 14.91 -7.35 19.57
N PHE A 363 14.20 -6.29 19.21
CA PHE A 363 13.07 -5.76 19.97
C PHE A 363 11.94 -6.80 20.09
N ILE A 364 11.44 -7.38 19.00
CA ILE A 364 10.33 -8.34 19.08
C ILE A 364 10.71 -9.68 19.72
N THR A 365 11.95 -10.18 19.49
CA THR A 365 12.42 -11.46 20.04
C THR A 365 12.98 -11.34 21.47
N GLY A 366 13.36 -10.14 21.92
CA GLY A 366 13.98 -9.93 23.21
C GLY A 366 15.47 -10.31 23.27
N THR A 367 16.16 -10.28 22.15
CA THR A 367 17.58 -10.67 22.01
C THR A 367 18.52 -9.47 21.78
N ASN A 368 18.21 -8.30 22.33
CA ASN A 368 19.06 -7.10 22.27
C ASN A 368 20.25 -7.19 23.21
#